data_3030017f260a8b5b64f34098d690e806
#
_entry.id   3030017f260a8b5b64f34098d690e806
#
_cell.length_a   1.000
_cell.length_b   1.000
_cell.length_c   1.000
_cell.angle_alpha   90.00
_cell.angle_beta   90.00
_cell.angle_gamma   90.00
#
_symmetry.space_group_name_H-M   'P 1'
#
loop_
_entity.id
_entity.type
_entity.pdbx_description
1 polymer ?
#
loop_
_entity_poly.entity_id
_entity_poly.type
_entity_poly.pdbx_seq_one_letter_code
_entity_poly.pdbx_strand_id
1 'polypeptide(L)'
;GADAIYIGTPKISLRTKAKIEQEDLEKVVTYAHSHGKKVYAAINIYADDDQYEDIIEQCKILEELKVDGIIAADGGIIETIKEYAPSIPINISTQANTISLPACKFWKNNGAKRVILGREINIENLKKIMNDKDDEVTLLIDKDLLKDEYIGCHPCINTSSLKIKSKDILDKFLHHLKIRPEYVNLVGKD
;
A
#
# COMPACT_ATOMS: atom_id res chain seq x y z
N GLY A 1 -8.15 -16.26 -8.25
CA GLY A 1 -6.75 -16.41 -8.16
C GLY A 1 -6.00 -15.32 -7.41
N ALA A 2 -6.63 -14.52 -6.51
CA ALA A 2 -5.88 -13.53 -5.71
C ALA A 2 -5.07 -14.22 -4.60
N ASP A 3 -3.87 -13.68 -4.29
CA ASP A 3 -3.03 -14.13 -3.17
C ASP A 3 -3.32 -13.35 -1.89
N ALA A 4 -3.94 -12.19 -2.02
CA ALA A 4 -4.32 -11.34 -0.90
C ALA A 4 -5.57 -10.54 -1.25
N ILE A 5 -6.32 -10.16 -0.22
CA ILE A 5 -7.42 -9.23 -0.31
C ILE A 5 -7.09 -7.94 0.44
N TYR A 6 -7.67 -6.86 -0.05
CA TYR A 6 -7.58 -5.54 0.55
C TYR A 6 -8.98 -5.11 0.98
N ILE A 7 -9.14 -4.80 2.25
CA ILE A 7 -10.43 -4.43 2.83
C ILE A 7 -10.39 -3.03 3.44
N GLY A 8 -11.50 -2.31 3.31
CA GLY A 8 -11.73 -1.07 4.05
C GLY A 8 -12.34 -1.39 5.41
N THR A 9 -11.82 -0.77 6.46
CA THR A 9 -12.38 -0.89 7.80
C THR A 9 -13.62 -0.01 7.96
N PRO A 10 -14.56 -0.38 8.84
CA PRO A 10 -15.72 0.45 9.14
C PRO A 10 -15.30 1.86 9.60
N LYS A 11 -16.04 2.89 9.20
CA LYS A 11 -15.88 4.30 9.61
C LYS A 11 -14.54 4.99 9.23
N ILE A 12 -13.41 4.27 9.25
CA ILE A 12 -12.04 4.82 9.20
C ILE A 12 -11.27 4.44 7.93
N SER A 13 -11.99 4.10 6.85
CA SER A 13 -11.41 3.89 5.52
C SER A 13 -12.05 4.80 4.49
N LEU A 14 -11.23 5.40 3.62
CA LEU A 14 -11.71 6.20 2.49
C LEU A 14 -12.37 5.37 1.39
N ARG A 15 -12.24 4.05 1.43
CA ARG A 15 -12.79 3.16 0.40
C ARG A 15 -14.17 2.62 0.77
N THR A 16 -15.21 3.40 0.48
CA THR A 16 -16.59 3.01 0.74
C THR A 16 -17.05 1.75 0.00
N LYS A 17 -16.51 1.47 -1.20
CA LYS A 17 -16.89 0.30 -2.01
C LYS A 17 -16.26 -1.02 -1.56
N ALA A 18 -15.15 -0.97 -0.83
CA ALA A 18 -14.47 -2.15 -0.30
C ALA A 18 -14.60 -2.25 1.22
N LYS A 19 -15.50 -1.47 1.79
CA LYS A 19 -15.79 -1.45 3.21
C LYS A 19 -16.52 -2.73 3.60
N ILE A 20 -16.06 -3.32 4.69
CA ILE A 20 -16.69 -4.49 5.31
C ILE A 20 -17.30 -4.02 6.62
N GLU A 21 -18.52 -4.41 6.91
CA GLU A 21 -19.14 -4.10 8.19
C GLU A 21 -18.47 -4.88 9.32
N GLN A 22 -18.47 -4.30 10.52
CA GLN A 22 -17.76 -4.86 11.67
C GLN A 22 -18.15 -6.32 11.96
N GLU A 23 -19.42 -6.64 11.79
CA GLU A 23 -19.97 -7.98 12.04
C GLU A 23 -19.46 -9.06 11.08
N ASP A 24 -19.02 -8.65 9.89
CA ASP A 24 -18.52 -9.57 8.87
C ASP A 24 -17.00 -9.65 8.80
N LEU A 25 -16.29 -8.75 9.50
CA LEU A 25 -14.84 -8.64 9.43
C LEU A 25 -14.15 -9.96 9.85
N GLU A 26 -14.55 -10.55 10.97
CA GLU A 26 -14.02 -11.82 11.45
C GLU A 26 -14.25 -12.97 10.45
N LYS A 27 -15.46 -13.04 9.88
CA LYS A 27 -15.81 -14.07 8.87
C LYS A 27 -14.93 -13.95 7.62
N VAL A 28 -14.72 -12.71 7.16
CA VAL A 28 -13.89 -12.43 5.97
C VAL A 28 -12.43 -12.81 6.21
N VAL A 29 -11.87 -12.42 7.36
CA VAL A 29 -10.49 -12.77 7.72
C VAL A 29 -10.33 -14.28 7.85
N THR A 30 -11.21 -14.94 8.61
CA THR A 30 -11.19 -16.40 8.80
C THR A 30 -11.32 -17.14 7.46
N TYR A 31 -12.24 -16.70 6.60
CA TYR A 31 -12.42 -17.32 5.29
C TYR A 31 -11.17 -17.16 4.41
N ALA A 32 -10.59 -15.97 4.36
CA ALA A 32 -9.37 -15.72 3.58
C ALA A 32 -8.21 -16.59 4.08
N HIS A 33 -7.97 -16.62 5.38
CA HIS A 33 -6.90 -17.41 5.99
C HIS A 33 -7.09 -18.92 5.77
N SER A 34 -8.33 -19.43 5.87
CA SER A 34 -8.62 -20.85 5.60
C SER A 34 -8.30 -21.27 4.17
N HIS A 35 -8.21 -20.31 3.23
CA HIS A 35 -7.81 -20.52 1.85
C HIS A 35 -6.35 -20.11 1.57
N GLY A 36 -5.55 -19.89 2.60
CA GLY A 36 -4.15 -19.47 2.49
C GLY A 36 -3.96 -18.09 1.87
N LYS A 37 -4.97 -17.21 1.99
CA LYS A 37 -4.94 -15.85 1.44
C LYS A 37 -4.68 -14.84 2.54
N LYS A 38 -4.00 -13.74 2.18
CA LYS A 38 -3.67 -12.65 3.10
C LYS A 38 -4.74 -11.58 3.12
N VAL A 39 -4.86 -10.90 4.27
CA VAL A 39 -5.80 -9.80 4.46
C VAL A 39 -5.05 -8.54 4.87
N TYR A 40 -5.21 -7.47 4.10
CA TYR A 40 -4.69 -6.14 4.41
C TYR A 40 -5.84 -5.20 4.70
N ALA A 41 -5.87 -4.66 5.91
CA ALA A 41 -6.91 -3.73 6.36
C ALA A 41 -6.47 -2.28 6.18
N ALA A 42 -7.36 -1.42 5.68
CA ALA A 42 -7.06 -0.02 5.48
C ALA A 42 -7.62 0.84 6.61
N ILE A 43 -6.74 1.55 7.30
CA ILE A 43 -7.01 2.70 8.15
C ILE A 43 -6.31 3.90 7.51
N ASN A 44 -6.84 4.37 6.40
CA ASN A 44 -6.14 5.30 5.52
C ASN A 44 -6.82 6.66 5.40
N ILE A 45 -7.57 7.06 6.42
CA ILE A 45 -8.03 8.43 6.61
C ILE A 45 -6.89 9.31 7.14
N TYR A 46 -7.08 10.61 7.11
CA TYR A 46 -6.39 11.58 7.95
C TYR A 46 -7.34 11.87 9.10
N ALA A 47 -6.93 11.55 10.32
CA ALA A 47 -7.83 11.53 11.46
C ALA A 47 -7.86 12.86 12.19
N ASP A 48 -9.06 13.30 12.56
CA ASP A 48 -9.27 14.32 13.56
C ASP A 48 -9.23 13.69 14.98
N ASP A 49 -8.99 14.49 16.00
CA ASP A 49 -8.80 14.01 17.39
C ASP A 49 -9.98 13.17 17.92
N ASP A 50 -11.19 13.48 17.50
CA ASP A 50 -12.41 12.79 17.91
C ASP A 50 -12.56 11.37 17.29
N GLN A 51 -11.75 11.03 16.30
CA GLN A 51 -11.78 9.73 15.62
C GLN A 51 -10.84 8.70 16.27
N TYR A 52 -9.95 9.11 17.17
CA TYR A 52 -8.92 8.22 17.69
C TYR A 52 -9.47 7.09 18.59
N GLU A 53 -10.59 7.28 19.25
CA GLU A 53 -11.24 6.21 20.01
C GLU A 53 -11.68 5.05 19.07
N ASP A 54 -12.34 5.37 17.97
CA ASP A 54 -12.73 4.40 16.94
C ASP A 54 -11.49 3.72 16.30
N ILE A 55 -10.39 4.47 16.08
CA ILE A 55 -9.14 3.94 15.52
C ILE A 55 -8.48 2.95 16.48
N ILE A 56 -8.41 3.28 17.77
CA ILE A 56 -7.84 2.42 18.80
C ILE A 56 -8.63 1.11 18.91
N GLU A 57 -9.96 1.21 18.95
CA GLU A 57 -10.83 0.04 18.98
C GLU A 57 -10.58 -0.84 17.74
N GLN A 58 -10.53 -0.23 16.56
CA GLN A 58 -10.29 -0.98 15.32
C GLN A 58 -8.90 -1.63 15.30
N CYS A 59 -7.85 -0.94 15.79
CA CYS A 59 -6.52 -1.54 15.89
C CYS A 59 -6.52 -2.79 16.76
N LYS A 60 -7.18 -2.76 17.92
CA LYS A 60 -7.30 -3.92 18.81
C LYS A 60 -8.00 -5.11 18.14
N ILE A 61 -9.10 -4.84 17.43
CA ILE A 61 -9.83 -5.87 16.69
C ILE A 61 -8.95 -6.49 15.60
N LEU A 62 -8.24 -5.68 14.83
CA LEU A 62 -7.34 -6.17 13.78
C LEU A 62 -6.17 -6.98 14.33
N GLU A 63 -5.65 -6.61 15.52
CA GLU A 63 -4.63 -7.36 16.26
C GLU A 63 -5.15 -8.74 16.65
N GLU A 64 -6.36 -8.82 17.23
CA GLU A 64 -7.00 -10.09 17.62
C GLU A 64 -7.26 -11.01 16.42
N LEU A 65 -7.70 -10.43 15.30
CA LEU A 65 -7.97 -11.15 14.06
C LEU A 65 -6.70 -11.54 13.29
N LYS A 66 -5.53 -11.01 13.69
CA LYS A 66 -4.22 -11.30 13.09
C LYS A 66 -4.21 -11.03 11.58
N VAL A 67 -4.71 -9.89 11.15
CA VAL A 67 -4.61 -9.49 9.74
C VAL A 67 -3.14 -9.38 9.30
N ASP A 68 -2.86 -9.57 8.02
CA ASP A 68 -1.48 -9.63 7.49
C ASP A 68 -0.82 -8.26 7.30
N GLY A 69 -1.56 -7.20 7.56
CA GLY A 69 -1.02 -5.84 7.56
C GLY A 69 -2.10 -4.77 7.63
N ILE A 70 -1.73 -3.63 8.21
CA ILE A 70 -2.56 -2.43 8.21
C ILE A 70 -1.94 -1.41 7.24
N ILE A 71 -2.79 -0.76 6.44
CA ILE A 71 -2.38 0.26 5.48
C ILE A 71 -2.82 1.62 6.01
N ALA A 72 -1.87 2.50 6.30
CA ALA A 72 -2.09 3.82 6.86
C ALA A 72 -1.28 4.90 6.12
N ALA A 73 -1.68 6.16 6.27
CA ALA A 73 -0.99 7.31 5.68
C ALA A 73 -0.65 8.39 6.72
N ASP A 74 -1.42 8.45 7.77
CA ASP A 74 -1.33 9.45 8.82
C ASP A 74 -0.34 9.04 9.92
N GLY A 75 0.51 9.98 10.38
CA GLY A 75 1.54 9.71 11.37
C GLY A 75 0.98 9.36 12.75
N GLY A 76 -0.12 10.00 13.17
CA GLY A 76 -0.78 9.69 14.43
C GLY A 76 -1.41 8.31 14.42
N ILE A 77 -2.05 7.94 13.31
CA ILE A 77 -2.58 6.58 13.11
C ILE A 77 -1.45 5.54 13.16
N ILE A 78 -0.29 5.82 12.56
CA ILE A 78 0.87 4.91 12.58
C ILE A 78 1.35 4.68 14.02
N GLU A 79 1.46 5.73 14.83
CA GLU A 79 1.82 5.58 16.25
C GLU A 79 0.75 4.79 17.02
N THR A 80 -0.53 5.02 16.75
CA THR A 80 -1.64 4.27 17.35
C THR A 80 -1.57 2.78 16.97
N ILE A 81 -1.26 2.45 15.73
CA ILE A 81 -1.07 1.05 15.30
C ILE A 81 0.10 0.40 16.06
N LYS A 82 1.21 1.10 16.24
CA LYS A 82 2.38 0.59 16.99
C LYS A 82 2.05 0.29 18.44
N GLU A 83 1.15 1.06 19.05
CA GLU A 83 0.73 0.89 20.43
C GLU A 83 -0.32 -0.21 20.60
N TYR A 84 -1.35 -0.25 19.74
CA TYR A 84 -2.53 -1.10 19.93
C TYR A 84 -2.62 -2.31 18.99
N ALA A 85 -1.77 -2.37 17.96
CA ALA A 85 -1.64 -3.51 17.06
C ALA A 85 -0.16 -3.83 16.73
N PRO A 86 0.69 -4.02 17.75
CA PRO A 86 2.15 -4.11 17.60
C PRO A 86 2.62 -5.32 16.79
N SER A 87 1.82 -6.39 16.68
CA SER A 87 2.19 -7.58 15.91
C SER A 87 1.88 -7.43 14.41
N ILE A 88 1.08 -6.44 14.02
CA ILE A 88 0.63 -6.28 12.64
C ILE A 88 1.60 -5.41 11.84
N PRO A 89 2.11 -5.89 10.70
CA PRO A 89 2.98 -5.10 9.84
C PRO A 89 2.30 -3.83 9.31
N ILE A 90 2.98 -2.69 9.44
CA ILE A 90 2.51 -1.40 8.92
C ILE A 90 2.93 -1.25 7.46
N ASN A 91 1.97 -0.91 6.61
CA ASN A 91 2.18 -0.59 5.21
C ASN A 91 1.77 0.86 4.96
N ILE A 92 2.68 1.64 4.39
CA ILE A 92 2.41 3.06 4.09
C ILE A 92 1.59 3.15 2.80
N SER A 93 0.46 3.84 2.90
CA SER A 93 -0.45 4.07 1.77
C SER A 93 0.15 5.01 0.72
N THR A 94 -0.33 4.91 -0.52
CA THR A 94 -0.07 5.90 -1.58
C THR A 94 -0.45 7.32 -1.17
N GLN A 95 -1.40 7.47 -0.25
CA GLN A 95 -1.85 8.77 0.25
C GLN A 95 -0.78 9.52 1.04
N ALA A 96 0.23 8.83 1.59
CA ALA A 96 1.39 9.46 2.20
C ALA A 96 2.32 10.12 1.16
N ASN A 97 2.00 9.99 -0.13
CA ASN A 97 2.70 10.58 -1.26
C ASN A 97 4.24 10.38 -1.22
N THR A 98 4.66 9.17 -0.91
CA THR A 98 6.08 8.81 -0.81
C THR A 98 6.66 8.61 -2.21
N ILE A 99 7.55 9.52 -2.65
CA ILE A 99 8.13 9.53 -4.00
C ILE A 99 9.66 9.62 -4.02
N SER A 100 10.31 9.51 -2.87
CA SER A 100 11.76 9.65 -2.77
C SER A 100 12.38 8.64 -1.79
N LEU A 101 13.65 8.32 -2.00
CA LEU A 101 14.39 7.43 -1.11
C LEU A 101 14.48 7.95 0.34
N PRO A 102 14.74 9.25 0.62
CA PRO A 102 14.71 9.74 2.00
C PRO A 102 13.35 9.56 2.68
N ALA A 103 12.25 9.74 1.95
CA ALA A 103 10.90 9.52 2.49
C ALA A 103 10.65 8.02 2.77
N CYS A 104 11.13 7.11 1.92
CA CYS A 104 11.07 5.67 2.20
C CYS A 104 11.86 5.31 3.48
N LYS A 105 13.07 5.86 3.63
CA LYS A 105 13.89 5.67 4.84
C LYS A 105 13.23 6.23 6.10
N PHE A 106 12.58 7.37 6.00
CA PHE A 106 11.80 7.94 7.10
C PHE A 106 10.73 6.95 7.57
N TRP A 107 9.92 6.43 6.66
CA TRP A 107 8.88 5.47 7.00
C TRP A 107 9.43 4.17 7.58
N LYS A 108 10.52 3.65 7.01
CA LYS A 108 11.21 2.47 7.56
C LYS A 108 11.65 2.70 9.00
N ASN A 109 12.30 3.82 9.28
CA ASN A 109 12.76 4.18 10.63
C ASN A 109 11.59 4.37 11.61
N ASN A 110 10.41 4.67 11.10
CA ASN A 110 9.17 4.74 11.88
C ASN A 110 8.39 3.42 11.93
N GLY A 111 9.02 2.30 11.57
CA GLY A 111 8.44 0.97 11.75
C GLY A 111 7.63 0.43 10.58
N ALA A 112 7.59 1.15 9.46
CA ALA A 112 6.90 0.64 8.27
C ALA A 112 7.64 -0.58 7.69
N LYS A 113 6.88 -1.63 7.41
CA LYS A 113 7.38 -2.85 6.76
C LYS A 113 7.32 -2.76 5.23
N ARG A 114 6.43 -1.92 4.72
CA ARG A 114 6.21 -1.73 3.28
C ARG A 114 5.83 -0.28 3.01
N VAL A 115 6.29 0.24 1.88
CA VAL A 115 5.86 1.54 1.37
C VAL A 115 5.20 1.33 0.01
N ILE A 116 3.98 1.85 -0.14
CA ILE A 116 3.30 1.94 -1.42
C ILE A 116 3.59 3.33 -1.98
N LEU A 117 4.38 3.39 -3.04
CA LEU A 117 4.85 4.65 -3.58
C LEU A 117 3.71 5.50 -4.16
N GLY A 118 3.87 6.82 -4.04
CA GLY A 118 2.97 7.77 -4.68
C GLY A 118 3.02 7.67 -6.20
N ARG A 119 1.92 8.00 -6.86
CA ARG A 119 1.78 7.89 -8.33
C ARG A 119 2.63 8.92 -9.08
N GLU A 120 2.98 10.00 -8.41
CA GLU A 120 3.79 11.09 -8.92
C GLU A 120 5.28 10.78 -8.98
N ILE A 121 5.68 9.57 -8.58
CA ILE A 121 7.09 9.17 -8.62
C ILE A 121 7.59 9.10 -10.07
N ASN A 122 8.72 9.76 -10.32
CA ASN A 122 9.42 9.64 -11.58
C ASN A 122 10.36 8.45 -11.61
N ILE A 123 10.78 8.06 -12.81
CA ILE A 123 11.62 6.87 -13.03
C ILE A 123 12.99 6.98 -12.37
N GLU A 124 13.56 8.18 -12.28
CA GLU A 124 14.87 8.39 -11.68
C GLU A 124 14.83 8.17 -10.17
N ASN A 125 13.80 8.69 -9.50
CA ASN A 125 13.58 8.45 -8.09
C ASN A 125 13.28 6.98 -7.81
N LEU A 126 12.49 6.33 -8.68
CA LEU A 126 12.24 4.91 -8.59
C LEU A 126 13.54 4.10 -8.68
N LYS A 127 14.43 4.42 -9.64
CA LYS A 127 15.74 3.79 -9.76
C LYS A 127 16.62 4.00 -8.53
N LYS A 128 16.61 5.20 -7.93
CA LYS A 128 17.35 5.48 -6.68
C LYS A 128 16.87 4.61 -5.53
N ILE A 129 15.54 4.50 -5.37
CA ILE A 129 14.94 3.64 -4.32
C ILE A 129 15.32 2.18 -4.55
N MET A 130 15.23 1.68 -5.79
CA MET A 130 15.54 0.29 -6.13
C MET A 130 17.01 -0.08 -6.03
N ASN A 131 17.91 0.90 -6.18
CA ASN A 131 19.35 0.69 -6.10
C ASN A 131 19.89 0.78 -4.65
N ASP A 132 19.07 1.20 -3.70
CA ASP A 132 19.45 1.17 -2.28
C ASP A 132 19.47 -0.28 -1.81
N LYS A 133 20.69 -0.79 -1.56
CA LYS A 133 20.92 -2.20 -1.22
C LYS A 133 20.47 -2.57 0.19
N ASP A 134 20.21 -1.55 1.02
CA ASP A 134 19.88 -1.75 2.43
C ASP A 134 18.41 -2.04 2.66
N ASP A 135 17.55 -1.94 1.61
CA ASP A 135 16.12 -2.03 1.77
C ASP A 135 15.45 -3.00 0.78
N GLU A 136 14.73 -3.97 1.33
CA GLU A 136 13.76 -4.75 0.56
C GLU A 136 12.50 -3.91 0.33
N VAL A 137 12.45 -3.18 -0.79
CA VAL A 137 11.28 -2.37 -1.16
C VAL A 137 10.31 -3.21 -1.97
N THR A 138 9.09 -3.34 -1.49
CA THR A 138 7.99 -3.88 -2.29
C THR A 138 7.30 -2.73 -3.00
N LEU A 139 7.42 -2.68 -4.33
CA LEU A 139 6.71 -1.74 -5.16
C LEU A 139 5.35 -2.30 -5.55
N LEU A 140 4.30 -1.55 -5.29
CA LEU A 140 2.99 -1.76 -5.89
C LEU A 140 2.87 -0.78 -7.06
N ILE A 141 2.80 -1.33 -8.26
CA ILE A 141 2.59 -0.55 -9.47
C ILE A 141 1.18 -0.84 -9.96
N ASP A 142 0.42 0.21 -10.17
CA ASP A 142 -0.93 0.10 -10.71
C ASP A 142 -0.86 -0.37 -12.15
N LYS A 143 -1.54 -1.46 -12.47
CA LYS A 143 -1.53 -2.06 -13.80
C LYS A 143 -2.27 -1.19 -14.81
N ASP A 144 -3.19 -0.36 -14.34
CA ASP A 144 -3.97 0.55 -15.18
C ASP A 144 -3.16 1.77 -15.58
N LEU A 145 -2.12 2.16 -14.82
CA LEU A 145 -1.09 3.11 -15.27
C LEU A 145 -0.34 2.65 -16.53
N LEU A 146 -0.41 1.36 -16.84
CA LEU A 146 0.20 0.76 -18.03
C LEU A 146 -0.73 0.73 -19.25
N LYS A 147 -2.00 1.07 -19.10
CA LYS A 147 -3.01 0.90 -20.15
C LYS A 147 -3.60 2.17 -20.70
N ASP A 148 -3.63 3.25 -19.95
CA ASP A 148 -4.34 4.46 -20.33
C ASP A 148 -3.48 5.72 -20.24
N GLU A 149 -3.61 6.57 -21.24
CA GLU A 149 -2.96 7.87 -21.41
C GLU A 149 -3.31 8.92 -20.34
N TYR A 150 -3.85 8.52 -19.20
CA TYR A 150 -4.38 9.43 -18.21
C TYR A 150 -3.67 9.33 -16.88
N ILE A 151 -2.77 10.26 -16.63
CA ILE A 151 -2.37 10.68 -15.29
C ILE A 151 -3.53 11.51 -14.71
N GLY A 152 -4.59 10.86 -14.36
CA GLY A 152 -5.76 11.45 -13.72
C GLY A 152 -6.21 10.57 -12.58
N CYS A 153 -6.50 11.20 -11.45
CA CYS A 153 -7.05 10.55 -10.26
C CYS A 153 -8.24 9.66 -10.59
N HIS A 154 -8.01 8.38 -10.85
CA HIS A 154 -9.06 7.39 -10.75
C HIS A 154 -8.87 6.56 -9.48
N PRO A 155 -9.93 6.33 -8.70
CA PRO A 155 -9.88 5.49 -7.53
C PRO A 155 -9.45 4.10 -7.94
N CYS A 156 -8.41 3.60 -7.29
CA CYS A 156 -7.81 2.29 -7.50
C CYS A 156 -8.84 1.18 -7.57
N ILE A 157 -9.21 0.80 -8.77
CA ILE A 157 -9.96 -0.41 -9.05
C ILE A 157 -8.99 -1.28 -9.85
N ASN A 158 -8.57 -2.41 -9.29
CA ASN A 158 -7.63 -3.39 -9.85
C ASN A 158 -6.14 -3.05 -9.80
N THR A 159 -5.59 -2.89 -8.61
CA THR A 159 -4.16 -3.01 -8.39
C THR A 159 -3.75 -4.48 -8.47
N SER A 160 -3.16 -4.89 -9.57
CA SER A 160 -2.32 -6.08 -9.53
C SER A 160 -0.97 -5.66 -8.99
N SER A 161 -0.63 -6.10 -7.80
CA SER A 161 0.67 -5.87 -7.21
C SER A 161 1.75 -6.61 -7.99
N LEU A 162 2.63 -5.87 -8.65
CA LEU A 162 3.89 -6.40 -9.13
C LEU A 162 4.88 -6.30 -7.97
N LYS A 163 5.25 -7.44 -7.41
CA LYS A 163 6.30 -7.53 -6.39
C LYS A 163 7.64 -7.48 -7.10
N ILE A 164 8.22 -6.29 -7.23
CA ILE A 164 9.56 -6.14 -7.83
C ILE A 164 10.57 -6.33 -6.71
N LYS A 165 11.20 -7.51 -6.65
CA LYS A 165 12.19 -7.86 -5.63
C LYS A 165 13.64 -7.67 -6.07
N SER A 166 13.87 -7.33 -7.35
CA SER A 166 15.24 -7.25 -7.87
C SER A 166 15.36 -6.29 -9.05
N LYS A 167 16.60 -5.84 -9.28
CA LYS A 167 16.98 -5.03 -10.43
C LYS A 167 16.58 -5.70 -11.76
N ASP A 168 16.71 -7.02 -11.87
CA ASP A 168 16.38 -7.76 -13.09
C ASP A 168 14.89 -7.66 -13.44
N ILE A 169 14.01 -7.59 -12.45
CA ILE A 169 12.58 -7.42 -12.66
C ILE A 169 12.28 -5.98 -13.09
N LEU A 170 12.96 -4.99 -12.50
CA LEU A 170 12.85 -3.61 -12.92
C LEU A 170 13.32 -3.43 -14.37
N ASP A 171 14.45 -4.03 -14.75
CA ASP A 171 14.98 -3.95 -16.11
C ASP A 171 14.03 -4.63 -17.11
N LYS A 172 13.43 -5.77 -16.75
CA LYS A 172 12.37 -6.42 -17.54
C LYS A 172 11.12 -5.55 -17.66
N PHE A 173 10.73 -4.91 -16.59
CA PHE A 173 9.59 -3.97 -16.57
C PHE A 173 9.87 -2.75 -17.45
N LEU A 174 11.04 -2.12 -17.31
CA LEU A 174 11.46 -1.01 -18.13
C LEU A 174 11.62 -1.41 -19.62
N HIS A 175 12.10 -2.62 -19.88
CA HIS A 175 12.17 -3.16 -21.24
C HIS A 175 10.76 -3.38 -21.82
N HIS A 176 9.83 -3.86 -21.01
CA HIS A 176 8.42 -4.01 -21.44
C HIS A 176 7.78 -2.65 -21.73
N LEU A 177 8.06 -1.62 -20.94
CA LEU A 177 7.64 -0.25 -21.21
C LEU A 177 8.25 0.29 -22.51
N LYS A 178 9.50 -0.04 -22.85
CA LYS A 178 10.16 0.37 -24.11
C LYS A 178 9.52 -0.21 -25.36
N ILE A 179 8.82 -1.34 -25.24
CA ILE A 179 8.09 -1.97 -26.35
C ILE A 179 6.80 -1.20 -26.69
N ARG A 180 6.36 -0.30 -25.80
CA ARG A 180 5.18 0.55 -26.00
C ARG A 180 5.61 2.02 -26.06
N PRO A 181 5.80 2.58 -27.28
CA PRO A 181 6.33 3.94 -27.48
C PRO A 181 5.52 5.03 -26.78
N GLU A 182 4.22 4.84 -26.62
CA GLU A 182 3.31 5.76 -25.94
C GLU A 182 3.65 5.96 -24.46
N TYR A 183 4.26 4.99 -23.81
CA TYR A 183 4.67 5.08 -22.40
C TYR A 183 6.09 5.62 -22.20
N VAL A 184 6.91 5.59 -23.23
CA VAL A 184 8.28 6.13 -23.16
C VAL A 184 8.28 7.65 -22.96
N ASN A 185 7.24 8.34 -23.43
CA ASN A 185 7.08 9.78 -23.23
C ASN A 185 6.62 10.15 -21.82
N LEU A 186 5.93 9.23 -21.11
CA LEU A 186 5.49 9.42 -19.72
C LEU A 186 6.61 9.17 -18.72
N VAL A 187 7.61 8.40 -19.09
CA VAL A 187 8.71 7.97 -18.20
C VAL A 187 10.00 8.77 -18.45
N GLY A 188 9.93 9.78 -19.32
CA GLY A 188 11.08 10.62 -19.69
C GLY A 188 12.04 9.87 -20.61
N LYS A 189 12.17 10.37 -21.82
CA LYS A 189 13.33 10.05 -22.65
C LYS A 189 14.53 10.75 -22.06
N ASP A 190 15.52 9.98 -21.72
CA ASP A 190 16.90 10.22 -22.11
C ASP A 190 17.60 8.90 -22.27
#